data_47a42d1eacaa8c7e3556990257ffa10e
#
_entry.id   47a42d1eacaa8c7e3556990257ffa10e
#
_cell.length_a   1.000
_cell.length_b   1.000
_cell.length_c   1.000
_cell.angle_alpha   90.00
_cell.angle_beta   90.00
_cell.angle_gamma   90.00
#
_symmetry.space_group_name_H-M   'P 1'
#
loop_
_entity.id
_entity.type
_entity.pdbx_description
1 polymer ?
#
loop_
_entity_poly.entity_id
_entity_poly.type
_entity_poly.pdbx_seq_one_letter_code
_entity_poly.pdbx_strand_id
1 'polypeptide(L)'
;IYVQQSTNPLPLLIADLKKEVINQILKQEEIEEIKSMLYAPGYITHADLPAIYNGAKAFLYTSLRESFGIPLLESMSCGTPVITSNTSAIPEIAGDGAILVDPLDVNAIASQLLKLETNELYRKQQITYGLERTKLFSWQHTAEQLLKVYQSITKK
;
A
#
# COMPACT_ATOMS: atom_id res chain seq x y z
N ILE A 1 -1.13 12.02 -14.49
CA ILE A 1 -0.07 12.85 -13.87
C ILE A 1 1.24 12.07 -13.81
N TYR A 2 1.38 11.01 -13.00
CA TYR A 2 2.64 10.27 -12.85
C TYR A 2 3.20 9.79 -14.21
N VAL A 3 2.39 9.13 -15.04
CA VAL A 3 2.79 8.64 -16.38
C VAL A 3 3.27 9.75 -17.30
N GLN A 4 2.70 10.95 -17.18
CA GLN A 4 3.09 12.12 -17.99
C GLN A 4 4.39 12.78 -17.51
N GLN A 5 4.76 12.60 -16.26
CA GLN A 5 5.94 13.21 -15.63
C GLN A 5 7.15 12.27 -15.58
N SER A 6 6.91 10.95 -15.57
CA SER A 6 7.98 9.95 -15.56
C SER A 6 8.59 9.77 -16.95
N THR A 7 9.91 9.63 -17.00
CA THR A 7 10.63 9.29 -18.25
C THR A 7 10.57 7.81 -18.59
N ASN A 8 10.26 6.96 -17.60
CA ASN A 8 10.11 5.51 -17.74
C ASN A 8 9.01 4.99 -16.81
N PRO A 9 7.73 5.34 -17.08
CA PRO A 9 6.66 5.07 -16.15
C PRO A 9 6.46 3.57 -15.91
N LEU A 10 6.30 3.21 -14.64
CA LEU A 10 6.06 1.85 -14.22
C LEU A 10 4.61 1.45 -14.44
N PRO A 11 4.34 0.18 -14.80
CA PRO A 11 2.98 -0.33 -14.89
C PRO A 11 2.32 -0.41 -13.50
N LEU A 12 0.99 -0.30 -13.48
CA LEU A 12 0.17 -0.48 -12.30
C LEU A 12 -0.53 -1.83 -12.34
N LEU A 13 -0.29 -2.65 -11.33
CA LEU A 13 -1.06 -3.86 -11.08
C LEU A 13 -2.19 -3.53 -10.10
N ILE A 14 -3.42 -3.88 -10.46
CA ILE A 14 -4.62 -3.65 -9.65
C ILE A 14 -5.23 -5.01 -9.31
N ALA A 15 -5.08 -5.41 -8.04
CA ALA A 15 -5.64 -6.67 -7.55
C ALA A 15 -7.18 -6.58 -7.43
N ASP A 16 -7.82 -7.74 -7.58
CA ASP A 16 -9.26 -7.96 -7.37
C ASP A 16 -10.22 -7.10 -8.21
N LEU A 17 -9.70 -6.36 -9.18
CA LEU A 17 -10.51 -5.56 -10.09
C LEU A 17 -10.71 -6.27 -11.43
N LYS A 18 -11.94 -6.32 -11.92
CA LYS A 18 -12.25 -6.90 -13.21
C LYS A 18 -11.83 -5.96 -14.34
N LYS A 19 -11.32 -6.53 -15.41
CA LYS A 19 -10.84 -5.80 -16.60
C LYS A 19 -11.91 -4.90 -17.22
N GLU A 20 -13.17 -5.33 -17.17
CA GLU A 20 -14.32 -4.57 -17.69
C GLU A 20 -14.52 -3.28 -16.89
N VAL A 21 -14.37 -3.34 -15.56
CA VAL A 21 -14.49 -2.15 -14.68
C VAL A 21 -13.36 -1.16 -14.97
N ILE A 22 -12.13 -1.63 -15.15
CA ILE A 22 -11.01 -0.75 -15.56
C ILE A 22 -11.32 -0.05 -16.87
N ASN A 23 -11.80 -0.77 -17.89
CA ASN A 23 -12.14 -0.18 -19.19
C ASN A 23 -13.24 0.89 -19.06
N GLN A 24 -14.22 0.68 -18.17
CA GLN A 24 -15.26 1.69 -17.90
C GLN A 24 -14.65 2.95 -17.26
N ILE A 25 -13.80 2.79 -16.24
CA ILE A 25 -13.13 3.92 -15.56
C ILE A 25 -12.28 4.70 -16.56
N LEU A 26 -11.44 4.02 -17.35
CA LEU A 26 -10.57 4.68 -18.33
C LEU A 26 -11.35 5.51 -19.32
N LYS A 27 -12.49 5.00 -19.82
CA LYS A 27 -13.37 5.71 -20.73
C LYS A 27 -14.08 6.88 -20.06
N GLN A 28 -14.53 6.69 -18.83
CA GLN A 28 -15.24 7.72 -18.06
C GLN A 28 -14.33 8.90 -17.72
N GLU A 29 -13.07 8.62 -17.40
CA GLU A 29 -12.05 9.62 -17.04
C GLU A 29 -11.26 10.13 -18.25
N GLU A 30 -11.57 9.66 -19.47
CA GLU A 30 -10.91 10.05 -20.72
C GLU A 30 -9.36 9.83 -20.70
N ILE A 31 -8.91 8.70 -20.11
CA ILE A 31 -7.49 8.35 -19.95
C ILE A 31 -7.16 6.99 -20.56
N GLU A 32 -7.78 6.65 -21.70
CA GLU A 32 -7.61 5.35 -22.37
C GLU A 32 -6.16 5.09 -22.84
N GLU A 33 -5.37 6.12 -23.04
CA GLU A 33 -3.98 6.04 -23.48
C GLU A 33 -3.07 5.29 -22.48
N ILE A 34 -3.41 5.28 -21.20
CA ILE A 34 -2.63 4.56 -20.18
C ILE A 34 -3.01 3.08 -20.05
N LYS A 35 -3.98 2.60 -20.84
CA LYS A 35 -4.52 1.23 -20.72
C LYS A 35 -3.45 0.14 -20.83
N SER A 36 -2.45 0.32 -21.68
CA SER A 36 -1.35 -0.63 -21.85
C SER A 36 -0.46 -0.76 -20.61
N MET A 37 -0.55 0.18 -19.67
CA MET A 37 0.21 0.19 -18.42
C MET A 37 -0.56 -0.39 -17.24
N LEU A 38 -1.82 -0.79 -17.44
CA LEU A 38 -2.66 -1.33 -16.37
C LEU A 38 -2.80 -2.84 -16.49
N TYR A 39 -2.51 -3.54 -15.40
CA TYR A 39 -2.66 -4.97 -15.26
C TYR A 39 -3.72 -5.29 -14.22
N ALA A 40 -4.80 -5.95 -14.65
CA ALA A 40 -5.87 -6.42 -13.78
C ALA A 40 -5.98 -7.94 -13.89
N PRO A 41 -5.20 -8.70 -13.12
CA PRO A 41 -5.23 -10.16 -13.17
C PRO A 41 -6.50 -10.76 -12.58
N GLY A 42 -7.33 -9.95 -11.93
CA GLY A 42 -8.44 -10.42 -11.11
C GLY A 42 -7.99 -10.82 -9.70
N TYR A 43 -8.60 -11.88 -9.16
CA TYR A 43 -8.26 -12.38 -7.82
C TYR A 43 -6.82 -12.90 -7.76
N ILE A 44 -6.11 -12.48 -6.72
CA ILE A 44 -4.75 -12.92 -6.41
C ILE A 44 -4.79 -13.74 -5.13
N THR A 45 -4.20 -14.94 -5.15
CA THR A 45 -4.18 -15.80 -3.96
C THR A 45 -3.25 -15.22 -2.89
N HIS A 46 -3.54 -15.48 -1.62
CA HIS A 46 -2.65 -15.05 -0.52
C HIS A 46 -1.23 -15.62 -0.66
N ALA A 47 -1.08 -16.79 -1.27
CA ALA A 47 0.23 -17.41 -1.51
C ALA A 47 1.09 -16.60 -2.50
N ASP A 48 0.47 -15.90 -3.45
CA ASP A 48 1.16 -15.14 -4.49
C ASP A 48 1.46 -13.68 -4.07
N LEU A 49 0.72 -13.15 -3.08
CA LEU A 49 0.87 -11.76 -2.64
C LEU A 49 2.31 -11.39 -2.23
N PRO A 50 3.06 -12.23 -1.48
CA PRO A 50 4.44 -11.88 -1.11
C PRO A 50 5.36 -11.67 -2.31
N ALA A 51 5.21 -12.46 -3.37
CA ALA A 51 5.98 -12.30 -4.61
C ALA A 51 5.63 -11.01 -5.34
N ILE A 52 4.35 -10.65 -5.37
CA ILE A 52 3.86 -9.42 -5.98
C ILE A 52 4.36 -8.20 -5.20
N TYR A 53 4.21 -8.19 -3.87
CA TYR A 53 4.75 -7.10 -3.06
C TYR A 53 6.26 -6.95 -3.25
N ASN A 54 7.02 -8.03 -3.12
CA ASN A 54 8.48 -7.97 -3.25
C ASN A 54 8.94 -7.51 -4.64
N GLY A 55 8.20 -7.82 -5.70
CA GLY A 55 8.47 -7.38 -7.07
C GLY A 55 8.08 -5.93 -7.35
N ALA A 56 7.27 -5.30 -6.50
CA ALA A 56 6.77 -3.94 -6.73
C ALA A 56 7.79 -2.87 -6.31
N LYS A 57 7.84 -1.77 -7.06
CA LYS A 57 8.62 -0.57 -6.67
C LYS A 57 7.98 0.18 -5.51
N ALA A 58 6.65 0.19 -5.46
CA ALA A 58 5.84 0.80 -4.42
C ALA A 58 4.49 0.10 -4.33
N PHE A 59 3.88 0.13 -3.17
CA PHE A 59 2.49 -0.26 -2.95
C PHE A 59 1.65 0.99 -2.68
N LEU A 60 0.60 1.18 -3.48
CA LEU A 60 -0.37 2.27 -3.29
C LEU A 60 -1.58 1.74 -2.54
N TYR A 61 -1.84 2.31 -1.36
CA TYR A 61 -2.98 1.97 -0.52
C TYR A 61 -3.68 3.23 -0.02
N THR A 62 -4.32 3.94 -0.95
CA THR A 62 -4.95 5.25 -0.70
C THR A 62 -6.41 5.14 -0.28
N SER A 63 -6.72 4.20 0.62
CA SER A 63 -8.06 4.00 1.16
C SER A 63 -8.53 5.22 1.97
N LEU A 64 -9.79 5.60 1.79
CA LEU A 64 -10.39 6.70 2.54
C LEU A 64 -10.77 6.30 3.97
N ARG A 65 -11.01 5.01 4.22
CA ARG A 65 -11.42 4.52 5.53
C ARG A 65 -10.96 3.09 5.75
N GLU A 66 -10.17 2.90 6.80
CA GLU A 66 -9.69 1.60 7.25
C GLU A 66 -9.84 1.47 8.77
N SER A 67 -10.06 0.24 9.22
CA SER A 67 -10.05 -0.08 10.66
C SER A 67 -8.65 -0.45 11.15
N PHE A 68 -7.78 -0.98 10.27
CA PHE A 68 -6.41 -1.38 10.59
C PHE A 68 -5.47 -1.22 9.39
N GLY A 69 -5.71 -1.93 8.27
CA GLY A 69 -4.88 -1.88 7.08
C GLY A 69 -3.79 -2.96 7.06
N ILE A 70 -4.16 -4.23 7.22
CA ILE A 70 -3.23 -5.38 7.14
C ILE A 70 -2.35 -5.33 5.88
N PRO A 71 -2.86 -4.99 4.67
CA PRO A 71 -2.05 -4.92 3.46
C PRO A 71 -0.84 -3.98 3.55
N LEU A 72 -0.88 -2.94 4.39
CA LEU A 72 0.30 -2.10 4.63
C LEU A 72 1.44 -2.90 5.24
N LEU A 73 1.14 -3.64 6.32
CA LEU A 73 2.12 -4.43 7.05
C LEU A 73 2.65 -5.59 6.19
N GLU A 74 1.80 -6.20 5.37
CA GLU A 74 2.19 -7.23 4.42
C GLU A 74 3.22 -6.68 3.42
N SER A 75 2.91 -5.56 2.78
CA SER A 75 3.80 -4.90 1.83
C SER A 75 5.12 -4.47 2.47
N MET A 76 5.07 -3.82 3.64
CA MET A 76 6.25 -3.42 4.40
C MET A 76 7.13 -4.63 4.78
N SER A 77 6.53 -5.74 5.21
CA SER A 77 7.28 -6.95 5.58
C SER A 77 7.95 -7.63 4.39
N CYS A 78 7.44 -7.39 3.17
CA CYS A 78 8.08 -7.81 1.92
C CYS A 78 9.16 -6.83 1.43
N GLY A 79 9.46 -5.77 2.18
CA GLY A 79 10.45 -4.77 1.78
C GLY A 79 9.99 -3.84 0.67
N THR A 80 8.68 -3.62 0.54
CA THR A 80 8.10 -2.73 -0.47
C THR A 80 7.68 -1.42 0.18
N PRO A 81 8.15 -0.26 -0.34
CA PRO A 81 7.71 1.04 0.14
C PRO A 81 6.20 1.23 -0.05
N VAL A 82 5.56 1.82 0.94
CA VAL A 82 4.11 2.06 0.91
C VAL A 82 3.82 3.55 0.83
N ILE A 83 2.95 3.94 -0.11
CA ILE A 83 2.29 5.25 -0.15
C ILE A 83 0.85 5.02 0.27
N THR A 84 0.40 5.69 1.33
CA THR A 84 -0.91 5.43 1.91
C THR A 84 -1.57 6.69 2.45
N SER A 85 -2.83 6.58 2.88
CA SER A 85 -3.62 7.70 3.36
C SER A 85 -3.15 8.21 4.72
N ASN A 86 -3.30 9.51 4.94
CA ASN A 86 -3.11 10.16 6.23
C ASN A 86 -4.40 10.23 7.08
N THR A 87 -5.38 9.35 6.79
CA THR A 87 -6.71 9.36 7.40
C THR A 87 -7.05 8.06 8.10
N SER A 88 -8.11 8.07 8.93
CA SER A 88 -8.65 6.91 9.63
C SER A 88 -7.61 6.27 10.57
N ALA A 89 -7.52 4.93 10.65
CA ALA A 89 -6.54 4.21 11.47
C ALA A 89 -5.14 4.13 10.83
N ILE A 90 -5.01 4.50 9.56
CA ILE A 90 -3.78 4.33 8.79
C ILE A 90 -2.55 4.99 9.42
N PRO A 91 -2.59 6.28 9.86
CA PRO A 91 -1.42 6.92 10.48
C PRO A 91 -0.91 6.21 11.72
N GLU A 92 -1.82 5.65 12.54
CA GLU A 92 -1.46 4.88 13.72
C GLU A 92 -0.74 3.59 13.37
N ILE A 93 -1.21 2.86 12.35
CA ILE A 93 -0.62 1.59 11.93
C ILE A 93 0.67 1.82 11.14
N ALA A 94 0.67 2.76 10.22
CA ALA A 94 1.81 3.07 9.37
C ALA A 94 2.99 3.67 10.16
N GLY A 95 2.73 4.58 11.09
CA GLY A 95 3.79 5.34 11.77
C GLY A 95 4.75 5.97 10.75
N ASP A 96 6.05 5.87 11.01
CA ASP A 96 7.09 6.31 10.08
C ASP A 96 7.42 5.27 8.99
N GLY A 97 6.77 4.11 9.01
CA GLY A 97 7.02 2.99 8.08
C GLY A 97 6.44 3.17 6.69
N ALA A 98 5.58 4.17 6.47
CA ALA A 98 4.99 4.48 5.17
C ALA A 98 4.96 5.98 4.89
N ILE A 99 4.79 6.31 3.62
CA ILE A 99 4.64 7.68 3.14
C ILE A 99 3.15 8.04 3.23
N LEU A 100 2.82 8.96 4.13
CA LEU A 100 1.45 9.42 4.34
C LEU A 100 1.14 10.59 3.41
N VAL A 101 0.02 10.48 2.69
CA VAL A 101 -0.51 11.52 1.78
C VAL A 101 -2.00 11.72 1.99
N ASP A 102 -2.52 12.88 1.60
CA ASP A 102 -3.96 13.01 1.42
C ASP A 102 -4.41 12.09 0.26
N PRO A 103 -5.32 11.13 0.50
CA PRO A 103 -5.76 10.19 -0.53
C PRO A 103 -6.46 10.84 -1.71
N LEU A 104 -6.91 12.09 -1.58
CA LEU A 104 -7.52 12.88 -2.65
C LEU A 104 -6.53 13.81 -3.38
N ASP A 105 -5.31 13.97 -2.86
CA ASP A 105 -4.27 14.76 -3.51
C ASP A 105 -3.47 13.90 -4.52
N VAL A 106 -3.98 13.83 -5.74
CA VAL A 106 -3.36 13.07 -6.84
C VAL A 106 -1.96 13.58 -7.20
N ASN A 107 -1.66 14.87 -6.95
CA ASN A 107 -0.34 15.45 -7.21
C ASN A 107 0.67 15.00 -6.15
N ALA A 108 0.28 14.99 -4.87
CA ALA A 108 1.12 14.45 -3.81
C ALA A 108 1.44 12.97 -4.05
N ILE A 109 0.45 12.15 -4.41
CA ILE A 109 0.63 10.73 -4.74
C ILE A 109 1.62 10.57 -5.91
N ALA A 110 1.41 11.28 -7.02
CA ALA A 110 2.29 11.24 -8.18
C ALA A 110 3.72 11.66 -7.86
N SER A 111 3.89 12.72 -7.06
CA SER A 111 5.20 13.21 -6.61
C SER A 111 5.96 12.16 -5.78
N GLN A 112 5.28 11.44 -4.87
CA GLN A 112 5.92 10.39 -4.09
C GLN A 112 6.29 9.17 -4.94
N LEU A 113 5.46 8.80 -5.91
CA LEU A 113 5.78 7.75 -6.89
C LEU A 113 7.04 8.09 -7.69
N LEU A 114 7.13 9.31 -8.24
CA LEU A 114 8.32 9.79 -8.95
C LEU A 114 9.56 9.78 -8.07
N LYS A 115 9.42 10.20 -6.82
CA LYS A 115 10.53 10.20 -5.86
C LYS A 115 11.02 8.78 -5.56
N LEU A 116 10.13 7.81 -5.39
CA LEU A 116 10.49 6.40 -5.19
C LEU A 116 11.11 5.77 -6.44
N GLU A 117 10.68 6.20 -7.63
CA GLU A 117 11.23 5.74 -8.90
C GLU A 117 12.64 6.27 -9.13
N THR A 118 12.86 7.56 -8.93
CA THR A 118 14.08 8.27 -9.34
C THR A 118 15.15 8.38 -8.27
N ASN A 119 14.79 8.23 -6.99
CA ASN A 119 15.72 8.36 -5.85
C ASN A 119 15.87 7.03 -5.11
N GLU A 120 16.88 6.26 -5.49
CA GLU A 120 17.16 4.95 -4.91
C GLU A 120 17.52 5.02 -3.41
N LEU A 121 18.19 6.08 -2.96
CA LEU A 121 18.51 6.27 -1.55
C LEU A 121 17.23 6.46 -0.72
N TYR A 122 16.34 7.31 -1.21
CA TYR A 122 15.04 7.52 -0.58
C TYR A 122 14.22 6.23 -0.52
N ARG A 123 14.18 5.49 -1.63
CA ARG A 123 13.48 4.20 -1.69
C ARG A 123 14.02 3.21 -0.66
N LYS A 124 15.35 3.05 -0.56
CA LYS A 124 15.98 2.18 0.45
C LYS A 124 15.67 2.61 1.87
N GLN A 125 15.62 3.91 2.14
CA GLN A 125 15.24 4.44 3.44
C GLN A 125 13.81 4.07 3.80
N GLN A 126 12.86 4.21 2.87
CA GLN A 126 11.45 3.82 3.08
C GLN A 126 11.31 2.31 3.31
N ILE A 127 12.06 1.47 2.61
CA ILE A 127 12.11 0.03 2.85
C ILE A 127 12.55 -0.25 4.30
N THR A 128 13.64 0.37 4.75
CA THR A 128 14.15 0.20 6.11
C THR A 128 13.11 0.59 7.16
N TYR A 129 12.48 1.74 7.00
CA TYR A 129 11.44 2.20 7.93
C TYR A 129 10.24 1.23 7.97
N GLY A 130 9.79 0.75 6.81
CA GLY A 130 8.70 -0.23 6.74
C GLY A 130 9.05 -1.53 7.46
N LEU A 131 10.22 -2.10 7.21
CA LEU A 131 10.70 -3.33 7.87
C LEU A 131 10.81 -3.16 9.40
N GLU A 132 11.31 -2.02 9.87
CA GLU A 132 11.36 -1.75 11.33
C GLU A 132 9.97 -1.62 11.92
N ARG A 133 9.04 -0.96 11.20
CA ARG A 133 7.66 -0.79 11.67
C ARG A 133 6.94 -2.12 11.85
N THR A 134 7.12 -3.07 10.94
CA THR A 134 6.44 -4.38 11.01
C THR A 134 6.83 -5.20 12.23
N LYS A 135 8.02 -4.99 12.80
CA LYS A 135 8.48 -5.69 14.02
C LYS A 135 7.62 -5.41 15.24
N LEU A 136 6.86 -4.31 15.24
CA LEU A 136 5.97 -3.94 16.33
C LEU A 136 4.64 -4.72 16.31
N PHE A 137 4.37 -5.47 15.24
CA PHE A 137 3.11 -6.18 15.04
C PHE A 137 3.35 -7.69 14.93
N SER A 138 2.65 -8.46 15.75
CA SER A 138 2.62 -9.92 15.61
C SER A 138 1.31 -10.49 16.14
N TRP A 139 0.86 -11.56 15.55
CA TRP A 139 -0.34 -12.28 16.02
C TRP A 139 -0.15 -12.82 17.44
N GLN A 140 1.08 -13.22 17.79
CA GLN A 140 1.40 -13.67 19.15
C GLN A 140 1.17 -12.53 20.14
N HIS A 141 1.73 -11.35 19.90
CA HIS A 141 1.55 -10.18 20.77
C HIS A 141 0.06 -9.80 20.91
N THR A 142 -0.68 -9.82 19.80
CA THR A 142 -2.13 -9.56 19.82
C THR A 142 -2.86 -10.57 20.70
N ALA A 143 -2.56 -11.86 20.57
CA ALA A 143 -3.17 -12.91 21.38
C ALA A 143 -2.84 -12.75 22.89
N GLU A 144 -1.59 -12.41 23.22
CA GLU A 144 -1.17 -12.16 24.61
C GLU A 144 -1.90 -10.95 25.23
N GLN A 145 -2.06 -9.86 24.48
CA GLN A 145 -2.81 -8.69 24.96
C GLN A 145 -4.29 -9.03 25.16
N LEU A 146 -4.89 -9.73 24.22
CA LEU A 146 -6.29 -10.16 24.31
C LEU A 146 -6.52 -11.07 25.51
N LEU A 147 -5.61 -12.00 25.78
CA LEU A 147 -5.66 -12.88 26.95
C LEU A 147 -5.63 -12.08 28.26
N LYS A 148 -4.76 -11.07 28.36
CA LYS A 148 -4.71 -10.18 29.54
C LYS A 148 -6.05 -9.48 29.78
N VAL A 149 -6.70 -8.99 28.72
CA VAL A 149 -8.03 -8.36 28.82
C VAL A 149 -9.05 -9.36 29.36
N TYR A 150 -9.13 -10.56 28.80
CA TYR A 150 -10.05 -11.60 29.30
C TYR A 150 -9.80 -11.94 30.77
N GLN A 151 -8.54 -12.12 31.16
CA GLN A 151 -8.18 -12.41 32.56
C GLN A 151 -8.56 -11.27 33.52
N SER A 152 -8.52 -10.02 33.06
CA SER A 152 -8.92 -8.86 33.89
C SER A 152 -10.42 -8.80 34.13
N ILE A 153 -11.23 -9.33 33.23
CA ILE A 153 -12.70 -9.34 33.33
C ILE A 153 -13.17 -10.54 34.16
N THR A 154 -12.46 -11.68 34.11
CA THR A 154 -12.86 -12.92 34.78
C THR A 154 -12.39 -13.01 36.22
N LYS A 155 -11.52 -12.12 36.70
CA LYS A 155 -11.08 -12.03 38.11
C LYS A 155 -12.05 -11.21 38.99
N LYS A 156 -13.35 -11.39 38.80
CA LYS A 156 -14.38 -10.90 39.75
C LYS A 156 -14.91 -12.04 40.58
#